data_b8bb34d81cc96c18cf7724ee23d2d6ea
#
_entry.id   b8bb34d81cc96c18cf7724ee23d2d6ea
#
_cell.length_a   1.000
_cell.length_b   1.000
_cell.length_c   1.000
_cell.angle_alpha   90.00
_cell.angle_beta   90.00
_cell.angle_gamma   90.00
#
_symmetry.space_group_name_H-M   'P 1'
#
loop_
_entity.id
_entity.type
_entity.pdbx_description
1 polymer ?
#
loop_
_entity_poly.entity_id
_entity_poly.type
_entity_poly.pdbx_seq_one_letter_code
_entity_poly.pdbx_strand_id
1 'polypeptide(L)'
;XDEDETLILEPKLRKNATNKNELTAEWKKYIKYNILQEMESLKAKEETQKEKKDSVQKFKLKDTIKLEILSPEQRRVKATTEVKDLITDTFRRFKKRNKMDWFTVHMNAYTEVFDPHTNYYSPKNKEDFDTQFKGKVIGIGAIIQEKRGYLYLGPLTIGAPAWKSKQLSEGDKILKVKSKPNEDAVNVVGMLSDEAVRLIRGEKGTKVTLTVEKKDKSIKEVTMIREEVAIEDTFARSIIVNSADGKKYGLISLPSFNADFEDAKGRNASDDIKNEILKLKPQGVQGIILDLRNNGGGSLTEVGDIMGLFMNAGPFVQVKDGNGKIQTLKNKTNSPIWTGPVVIMQNELSASASEILAGAMQDYGRGIVLGSPQSFGKGTVQTFVDLNRFLNTNDDFGSLKLTIQKFYRVTGESTQRKGIQSDIQMKDFFTYAEVGERYDDFALAWDKIPAVAYQPMNYFSIQALQKASEARLQNNKNYQLIQESAQWKEKLDKEESISLKESKFDEVMKKRKAQIEKFKVLDKFNNGLKFTLNPDEMVREKNDEAFTKKTQNWTKNLQRDLYLQEAVNVISGMK
;
A
#
# COMPACT_ATOMS: atom_id res chain seq x y z
N UNK A 1 4.96 10.10 -36.06
CA UNK A 1 4.73 9.58 -36.16
C UNK A 1 4.50 8.91 -37.18
N ASP A 2 4.82 9.29 -38.18
CA ASP A 2 4.45 8.72 -39.49
C ASP A 2 5.33 7.56 -39.91
N GLU A 3 6.52 7.49 -39.36
CA GLU A 3 7.48 6.42 -39.67
C GLU A 3 7.07 5.09 -39.06
N ASP A 4 7.25 4.00 -39.82
CA ASP A 4 6.91 2.66 -39.32
C ASP A 4 8.07 2.09 -38.50
N GLU A 5 8.14 2.54 -37.25
CA GLU A 5 9.14 2.13 -36.26
C GLU A 5 8.46 1.33 -35.14
N THR A 6 9.26 0.53 -34.45
CA THR A 6 8.80 -0.29 -33.33
C THR A 6 9.67 -0.04 -32.10
N LEU A 7 9.05 0.09 -30.93
CA LEU A 7 9.73 0.12 -29.64
C LEU A 7 9.58 -1.24 -28.96
N ILE A 8 10.71 -1.79 -28.48
CA ILE A 8 10.71 -3.02 -27.69
C ILE A 8 10.31 -2.63 -26.26
N LEU A 9 9.22 -3.19 -25.77
CA LEU A 9 8.69 -2.94 -24.42
C LEU A 9 9.35 -3.82 -23.37
N GLU A 10 9.60 -5.10 -23.72
CA GLU A 10 10.18 -6.09 -22.78
C GLU A 10 11.67 -5.78 -22.53
N PRO A 11 12.04 -5.40 -21.29
CA PRO A 11 13.44 -5.02 -21.00
C PRO A 11 14.47 -6.10 -21.34
N LYS A 12 14.14 -7.37 -21.13
CA LYS A 12 15.04 -8.50 -21.39
C LYS A 12 15.39 -8.65 -22.88
N LEU A 13 14.53 -8.14 -23.77
CA LEU A 13 14.74 -8.20 -25.21
C LEU A 13 15.47 -6.96 -25.74
N ARG A 14 15.65 -5.92 -24.92
CA ARG A 14 16.36 -4.71 -25.34
C ARG A 14 17.85 -4.95 -25.37
N LYS A 15 18.47 -4.51 -26.46
CA LYS A 15 19.93 -4.53 -26.59
C LYS A 15 20.50 -3.21 -26.07
N ASN A 16 21.60 -3.28 -25.37
CA ASN A 16 22.31 -2.08 -24.93
C ASN A 16 22.91 -1.35 -26.14
N ALA A 17 22.74 -0.04 -26.19
CA ALA A 17 23.36 0.78 -27.23
C ALA A 17 24.89 0.69 -27.08
N THR A 18 25.56 0.46 -28.19
CA THR A 18 27.03 0.33 -28.23
C THR A 18 27.73 1.66 -28.55
N ASN A 19 26.96 2.65 -29.01
CA ASN A 19 27.51 3.96 -29.39
C ASN A 19 26.44 5.04 -29.25
N LYS A 20 26.85 6.30 -29.36
CA LYS A 20 26.02 7.48 -29.17
C LYS A 20 24.85 7.53 -30.18
N ASN A 21 25.06 7.08 -31.42
CA ASN A 21 24.01 7.14 -32.45
C ASN A 21 22.87 6.16 -32.12
N GLU A 22 23.24 4.94 -31.71
CA GLU A 22 22.25 3.93 -31.28
C GLU A 22 21.48 4.41 -30.05
N LEU A 23 22.19 4.99 -29.06
CA LEU A 23 21.56 5.53 -27.86
C LEU A 23 20.57 6.65 -28.22
N THR A 24 20.97 7.55 -29.13
CA THR A 24 20.11 8.64 -29.60
C THR A 24 18.85 8.08 -30.30
N ALA A 25 19.01 7.05 -31.13
CA ALA A 25 17.89 6.41 -31.83
C ALA A 25 16.90 5.79 -30.83
N GLU A 26 17.41 5.08 -29.81
CA GLU A 26 16.55 4.48 -28.77
C GLU A 26 15.85 5.57 -27.94
N TRP A 27 16.52 6.66 -27.58
CA TRP A 27 15.88 7.79 -26.89
C TRP A 27 14.79 8.43 -27.73
N LYS A 28 14.99 8.57 -29.05
CA LYS A 28 13.96 9.09 -29.95
C LYS A 28 12.70 8.21 -29.93
N LYS A 29 12.89 6.89 -29.99
CA LYS A 29 11.76 5.93 -29.91
C LYS A 29 11.02 6.06 -28.56
N TYR A 30 11.78 6.11 -27.47
CA TYR A 30 11.21 6.24 -26.13
C TYR A 30 10.40 7.54 -25.98
N ILE A 31 10.95 8.67 -26.45
CA ILE A 31 10.27 9.97 -26.41
C ILE A 31 9.01 9.93 -27.27
N LYS A 32 9.11 9.36 -28.48
CA LYS A 32 7.96 9.22 -29.40
C LYS A 32 6.83 8.40 -28.74
N TYR A 33 7.18 7.30 -28.11
CA TYR A 33 6.21 6.45 -27.38
C TYR A 33 5.50 7.25 -26.27
N ASN A 34 6.24 7.97 -25.47
CA ASN A 34 5.66 8.77 -24.38
C ASN A 34 4.73 9.87 -24.94
N ILE A 35 5.09 10.49 -26.05
CA ILE A 35 4.24 11.51 -26.70
C ILE A 35 2.93 10.85 -27.18
N LEU A 36 3.00 9.68 -27.82
CA LEU A 36 1.81 8.96 -28.28
C LEU A 36 0.91 8.59 -27.08
N GLN A 37 1.50 8.12 -25.99
CA GLN A 37 0.74 7.80 -24.77
C GLN A 37 0.08 9.05 -24.19
N GLU A 38 0.79 10.18 -24.13
CA GLU A 38 0.22 11.43 -23.61
C GLU A 38 -0.89 11.97 -24.52
N MET A 39 -0.76 11.82 -25.83
CA MET A 39 -1.84 12.19 -26.76
C MET A 39 -3.12 11.38 -26.46
N GLU A 40 -2.98 10.07 -26.18
CA GLU A 40 -4.13 9.24 -25.79
C GLU A 40 -4.69 9.65 -24.43
N SER A 41 -3.81 9.98 -23.48
CA SER A 41 -4.24 10.49 -22.17
C SER A 41 -5.08 11.78 -22.32
N LEU A 42 -4.66 12.69 -23.19
CA LEU A 42 -5.39 13.92 -23.47
C LEU A 42 -6.74 13.64 -24.12
N LYS A 43 -6.81 12.68 -25.08
CA LYS A 43 -8.09 12.25 -25.67
C LYS A 43 -9.04 11.71 -24.58
N ALA A 44 -8.54 10.86 -23.70
CA ALA A 44 -9.32 10.28 -22.60
C ALA A 44 -9.85 11.35 -21.65
N LYS A 45 -9.04 12.37 -21.33
CA LYS A 45 -9.44 13.50 -20.48
C LYS A 45 -10.58 14.29 -21.12
N GLU A 46 -10.49 14.56 -22.43
CA GLU A 46 -11.54 15.26 -23.18
C GLU A 46 -12.87 14.49 -23.12
N GLU A 47 -12.81 13.18 -23.33
CA GLU A 47 -14.01 12.32 -23.29
C GLU A 47 -14.64 12.31 -21.90
N THR A 48 -13.83 12.20 -20.85
CA THR A 48 -14.31 12.24 -19.46
C THR A 48 -15.00 13.59 -19.16
N GLN A 49 -14.41 14.70 -19.62
CA GLN A 49 -15.00 16.03 -19.44
C GLN A 49 -16.33 16.16 -20.19
N LYS A 50 -16.42 15.62 -21.41
CA LYS A 50 -17.68 15.61 -22.18
C LYS A 50 -18.78 14.86 -21.44
N GLU A 51 -18.47 13.64 -20.95
CA GLU A 51 -19.42 12.83 -20.19
C GLU A 51 -19.91 13.52 -18.93
N LYS A 52 -19.01 14.20 -18.20
CA LYS A 52 -19.35 14.96 -17.00
C LYS A 52 -20.24 16.15 -17.35
N LYS A 53 -19.94 16.88 -18.43
CA LYS A 53 -20.73 18.01 -18.87
C LYS A 53 -22.13 17.57 -19.29
N ASP A 54 -22.24 16.48 -20.03
CA ASP A 54 -23.54 15.90 -20.44
C ASP A 54 -24.37 15.51 -19.21
N SER A 55 -23.74 14.92 -18.19
CA SER A 55 -24.39 14.55 -16.93
C SER A 55 -24.90 15.79 -16.18
N VAL A 56 -24.07 16.85 -16.11
CA VAL A 56 -24.45 18.11 -15.46
C VAL A 56 -25.69 18.71 -16.15
N GLN A 57 -25.71 18.71 -17.48
CA GLN A 57 -26.85 19.23 -18.27
C GLN A 57 -28.10 18.36 -18.05
N LYS A 58 -27.95 17.04 -18.10
CA LYS A 58 -29.03 16.07 -17.90
C LYS A 58 -29.72 16.25 -16.55
N PHE A 59 -28.95 16.48 -15.48
CA PHE A 59 -29.46 16.62 -14.12
C PHE A 59 -29.66 18.09 -13.72
N LYS A 60 -29.54 19.04 -14.65
CA LYS A 60 -29.75 20.51 -14.43
C LYS A 60 -28.90 21.04 -13.26
N LEU A 61 -27.68 20.53 -13.11
CA LEU A 61 -26.74 21.01 -12.10
C LEU A 61 -25.98 22.25 -12.61
N LYS A 62 -25.37 22.98 -11.68
CA LYS A 62 -24.54 24.15 -12.04
C LYS A 62 -23.33 23.69 -12.86
N ASP A 63 -23.24 24.19 -14.10
CA ASP A 63 -22.17 23.84 -15.02
C ASP A 63 -20.93 24.71 -14.75
N THR A 64 -19.90 24.09 -14.15
CA THR A 64 -18.60 24.73 -13.93
C THR A 64 -17.49 24.08 -14.76
N ILE A 65 -17.85 23.16 -15.67
CA ILE A 65 -16.90 22.39 -16.45
C ILE A 65 -16.51 23.17 -17.72
N LYS A 66 -15.23 23.52 -17.82
CA LYS A 66 -14.67 24.12 -19.03
C LYS A 66 -14.21 22.97 -19.93
N LEU A 67 -14.88 22.79 -21.06
CA LEU A 67 -14.53 21.78 -22.06
C LEU A 67 -13.47 22.35 -22.99
N GLU A 68 -12.27 21.79 -22.93
CA GLU A 68 -11.17 22.13 -23.84
C GLU A 68 -11.02 20.99 -24.86
N ILE A 69 -11.44 21.23 -26.07
CA ILE A 69 -11.28 20.27 -27.18
C ILE A 69 -10.08 20.73 -28.01
N LEU A 70 -9.07 19.88 -28.09
CA LEU A 70 -7.85 20.18 -28.82
C LEU A 70 -7.91 19.61 -30.24
N SER A 71 -7.44 20.37 -31.22
CA SER A 71 -7.20 19.81 -32.55
C SER A 71 -6.07 18.74 -32.47
N PRO A 72 -5.95 17.86 -33.45
CA PRO A 72 -4.84 16.89 -33.45
C PRO A 72 -3.47 17.54 -33.30
N GLU A 73 -3.24 18.67 -33.97
CA GLU A 73 -1.96 19.39 -33.89
C GLU A 73 -1.75 20.02 -32.51
N GLN A 74 -2.78 20.64 -31.96
CA GLN A 74 -2.71 21.20 -30.59
C GLN A 74 -2.43 20.10 -29.57
N ARG A 75 -3.07 18.95 -29.72
CA ARG A 75 -2.85 17.78 -28.84
C ARG A 75 -1.41 17.29 -28.92
N ARG A 76 -0.86 17.22 -30.15
CA ARG A 76 0.54 16.82 -30.36
C ARG A 76 1.51 17.80 -29.69
N VAL A 77 1.30 19.11 -29.87
CA VAL A 77 2.13 20.15 -29.27
C VAL A 77 2.07 20.05 -27.73
N LYS A 78 0.86 19.94 -27.19
CA LYS A 78 0.66 19.86 -25.74
C LYS A 78 1.33 18.61 -25.16
N ALA A 79 1.12 17.45 -25.80
CA ALA A 79 1.74 16.18 -25.39
C ALA A 79 3.28 16.27 -25.41
N THR A 80 3.82 16.87 -26.46
CA THR A 80 5.29 17.06 -26.60
C THR A 80 5.82 17.90 -25.43
N THR A 81 5.11 18.99 -25.09
CA THR A 81 5.52 19.86 -23.97
C THR A 81 5.46 19.12 -22.63
N GLU A 82 4.37 18.38 -22.38
CA GLU A 82 4.22 17.61 -21.14
C GLU A 82 5.33 16.55 -21.00
N VAL A 83 5.64 15.83 -22.08
CA VAL A 83 6.69 14.80 -22.08
C VAL A 83 8.07 15.45 -21.88
N LYS A 84 8.33 16.58 -22.53
CA LYS A 84 9.59 17.34 -22.33
C LYS A 84 9.75 17.72 -20.86
N ASP A 85 8.68 18.27 -20.25
CA ASP A 85 8.71 18.67 -18.84
C ASP A 85 8.93 17.48 -17.92
N LEU A 86 8.27 16.35 -18.19
CA LEU A 86 8.42 15.12 -17.43
C LEU A 86 9.89 14.61 -17.48
N ILE A 87 10.47 14.56 -18.67
CA ILE A 87 11.86 14.09 -18.85
C ILE A 87 12.83 15.05 -18.17
N THR A 88 12.61 16.36 -18.33
CA THR A 88 13.43 17.39 -17.69
C THR A 88 13.41 17.24 -16.17
N ASP A 89 12.21 17.05 -15.60
CA ASP A 89 12.07 16.84 -14.16
C ASP A 89 12.75 15.54 -13.70
N THR A 90 12.63 14.47 -14.48
CA THR A 90 13.28 13.19 -14.18
C THR A 90 14.80 13.38 -14.07
N PHE A 91 15.40 14.09 -15.04
CA PHE A 91 16.84 14.36 -15.00
C PHE A 91 17.23 15.33 -13.87
N ARG A 92 16.36 16.30 -13.56
CA ARG A 92 16.58 17.20 -12.42
C ARG A 92 16.68 16.38 -11.11
N ARG A 93 15.76 15.45 -10.89
CA ARG A 93 15.76 14.57 -9.70
C ARG A 93 17.00 13.68 -9.67
N PHE A 94 17.37 13.13 -10.81
CA PHE A 94 18.56 12.28 -10.94
C PHE A 94 19.84 13.04 -10.56
N LYS A 95 19.97 14.28 -11.04
CA LYS A 95 21.13 15.14 -10.75
C LYS A 95 21.19 15.60 -9.28
N LYS A 96 20.07 15.58 -8.58
CA LYS A 96 20.01 15.94 -7.15
C LYS A 96 20.54 14.86 -6.23
N ARG A 97 20.72 13.64 -6.72
CA ARG A 97 21.27 12.55 -5.92
C ARG A 97 22.67 12.91 -5.43
N ASN A 98 22.88 12.77 -4.12
CA ASN A 98 24.15 13.07 -3.46
C ASN A 98 25.00 11.79 -3.33
N LYS A 99 26.19 11.92 -2.75
CA LYS A 99 27.11 10.78 -2.57
C LYS A 99 26.48 9.65 -1.75
N MET A 100 25.72 10.00 -0.70
CA MET A 100 25.07 8.99 0.17
C MET A 100 23.99 8.22 -0.61
N ASP A 101 23.25 8.91 -1.48
CA ASP A 101 22.25 8.26 -2.33
C ASP A 101 22.90 7.21 -3.25
N TRP A 102 24.00 7.58 -3.89
CA TRP A 102 24.74 6.65 -4.76
C TRP A 102 25.39 5.51 -3.97
N PHE A 103 25.93 5.81 -2.81
CA PHE A 103 26.48 4.79 -1.89
C PHE A 103 25.38 3.78 -1.52
N THR A 104 24.18 4.28 -1.18
CA THR A 104 23.05 3.42 -0.83
C THR A 104 22.67 2.50 -1.99
N VAL A 105 22.60 3.03 -3.22
CA VAL A 105 22.31 2.21 -4.41
C VAL A 105 23.35 1.11 -4.58
N HIS A 106 24.65 1.48 -4.47
CA HIS A 106 25.74 0.53 -4.63
C HIS A 106 25.72 -0.56 -3.56
N MET A 107 25.54 -0.17 -2.29
CA MET A 107 25.51 -1.12 -1.18
C MET A 107 24.32 -2.08 -1.29
N ASN A 108 23.16 -1.57 -1.72
CA ASN A 108 22.00 -2.43 -1.88
C ASN A 108 22.14 -3.40 -3.07
N ALA A 109 22.78 -2.97 -4.16
CA ALA A 109 23.10 -3.90 -5.24
C ALA A 109 23.99 -5.06 -4.75
N TYR A 110 24.85 -4.80 -3.74
CA TYR A 110 25.72 -5.80 -3.14
C TYR A 110 24.98 -6.68 -2.14
N THR A 111 24.21 -6.08 -1.21
CA THR A 111 23.56 -6.84 -0.13
C THR A 111 22.42 -7.71 -0.63
N GLU A 112 21.66 -7.26 -1.62
CA GLU A 112 20.49 -7.97 -2.15
C GLU A 112 20.87 -9.28 -2.87
N VAL A 113 22.14 -9.48 -3.23
CA VAL A 113 22.61 -10.75 -3.81
C VAL A 113 22.51 -11.91 -2.77
N PHE A 114 22.57 -11.58 -1.48
CA PHE A 114 22.48 -12.59 -0.42
C PHE A 114 21.04 -13.02 -0.14
N ASP A 115 20.12 -12.07 -0.13
CA ASP A 115 18.67 -12.28 -0.11
C ASP A 115 17.98 -10.90 -0.29
N PRO A 116 16.73 -10.88 -0.76
CA PRO A 116 16.08 -9.61 -1.10
C PRO A 116 15.74 -8.71 0.09
N HIS A 117 15.91 -9.20 1.31
CA HIS A 117 15.55 -8.48 2.54
C HIS A 117 16.77 -8.01 3.35
N THR A 118 17.98 -8.31 2.87
CA THR A 118 19.23 -7.80 3.45
C THR A 118 19.60 -6.51 2.71
N ASN A 119 19.47 -5.38 3.42
CA ASN A 119 19.58 -4.05 2.82
C ASN A 119 20.39 -3.10 3.70
N TYR A 120 21.11 -2.21 3.04
CA TYR A 120 21.72 -1.06 3.69
C TYR A 120 20.71 0.08 3.79
N TYR A 121 20.61 0.67 4.95
CA TYR A 121 19.79 1.84 5.25
C TYR A 121 20.68 3.01 5.63
N SER A 122 20.67 4.06 4.81
CA SER A 122 21.31 5.31 5.19
C SER A 122 20.61 5.84 6.47
N PRO A 123 21.24 6.76 7.22
CA PRO A 123 20.59 7.33 8.42
C PRO A 123 19.17 7.83 8.13
N LYS A 124 18.98 8.53 7.02
CA LYS A 124 17.68 9.02 6.57
C LYS A 124 16.69 7.88 6.33
N ASN A 125 17.11 6.86 5.58
CA ASN A 125 16.23 5.73 5.23
C ASN A 125 15.81 4.96 6.49
N LYS A 126 16.71 4.85 7.47
CA LYS A 126 16.41 4.22 8.76
C LYS A 126 15.38 5.03 9.53
N GLU A 127 15.53 6.35 9.58
CA GLU A 127 14.57 7.25 10.22
C GLU A 127 13.18 7.15 9.58
N ASP A 128 13.13 7.11 8.24
CA ASP A 128 11.87 6.96 7.50
C ASP A 128 11.20 5.61 7.81
N PHE A 129 12.00 4.53 7.86
CA PHE A 129 11.52 3.19 8.24
C PHE A 129 10.92 3.21 9.65
N ASP A 130 11.64 3.77 10.62
CA ASP A 130 11.19 3.83 12.02
C ASP A 130 9.87 4.62 12.14
N THR A 131 9.78 5.73 11.42
CA THR A 131 8.56 6.57 11.37
C THR A 131 7.37 5.77 10.87
N GLN A 132 7.54 5.05 9.77
CA GLN A 132 6.47 4.24 9.20
C GLN A 132 6.08 3.07 10.13
N PHE A 133 7.07 2.44 10.72
CA PHE A 133 6.86 1.29 11.59
C PHE A 133 6.10 1.68 12.87
N LYS A 134 6.45 2.82 13.46
CA LYS A 134 5.78 3.35 14.65
C LYS A 134 4.40 3.95 14.34
N GLY A 135 4.18 4.38 13.10
CA GLY A 135 2.93 5.03 12.70
C GLY A 135 2.77 6.45 13.21
N LYS A 136 3.88 7.13 13.53
CA LYS A 136 3.85 8.51 14.01
C LYS A 136 5.06 9.30 13.53
N VAL A 137 4.90 10.61 13.43
CA VAL A 137 5.95 11.52 13.00
C VAL A 137 5.93 12.78 13.87
N ILE A 138 7.08 13.38 14.12
CA ILE A 138 7.15 14.67 14.80
C ILE A 138 7.26 15.76 13.74
N GLY A 139 6.23 16.59 13.64
CA GLY A 139 6.16 17.62 12.62
C GLY A 139 4.93 18.49 12.76
N ILE A 140 4.41 18.93 11.62
CA ILE A 140 3.29 19.88 11.56
C ILE A 140 1.95 19.26 11.17
N GLY A 141 1.92 17.99 10.74
CA GLY A 141 0.68 17.32 10.34
C GLY A 141 0.15 17.78 8.99
N ALA A 142 1.04 17.83 8.00
CA ALA A 142 0.67 18.14 6.62
C ALA A 142 1.41 17.19 5.67
N ILE A 143 0.71 16.75 4.65
CA ILE A 143 1.33 15.99 3.56
C ILE A 143 2.01 17.01 2.64
N ILE A 144 3.22 16.73 2.19
CA ILE A 144 3.94 17.59 1.24
C ILE A 144 3.87 16.93 -0.14
N GLN A 145 3.39 17.67 -1.12
CA GLN A 145 3.23 17.19 -2.49
C GLN A 145 4.18 17.97 -3.40
N GLU A 146 4.91 17.27 -4.23
CA GLU A 146 5.81 17.89 -5.20
C GLU A 146 5.14 17.90 -6.59
N LYS A 147 5.20 19.05 -7.26
CA LYS A 147 4.69 19.19 -8.61
C LYS A 147 5.60 20.16 -9.39
N ARG A 148 6.30 19.63 -10.39
CA ARG A 148 7.14 20.43 -11.30
C ARG A 148 8.14 21.33 -10.57
N GLY A 149 8.82 20.77 -9.55
CA GLY A 149 9.83 21.50 -8.80
C GLY A 149 9.30 22.43 -7.72
N TYR A 150 8.00 22.48 -7.52
CA TYR A 150 7.37 23.24 -6.44
C TYR A 150 6.76 22.30 -5.43
N LEU A 151 6.79 22.71 -4.17
CA LEU A 151 6.23 21.94 -3.06
C LEU A 151 4.94 22.61 -2.58
N TYR A 152 3.90 21.80 -2.38
CA TYR A 152 2.58 22.26 -1.97
C TYR A 152 2.15 21.52 -0.70
N LEU A 153 1.40 22.21 0.15
CA LEU A 153 0.70 21.55 1.25
C LEU A 153 -0.47 20.75 0.67
N GLY A 154 -0.50 19.46 0.98
CA GLY A 154 -1.64 18.59 0.77
C GLY A 154 -2.60 18.68 1.95
N PRO A 155 -3.42 17.63 2.17
CA PRO A 155 -4.34 17.61 3.30
C PRO A 155 -3.65 17.82 4.65
N LEU A 156 -4.29 18.57 5.52
CA LEU A 156 -3.82 18.84 6.89
C LEU A 156 -4.51 17.87 7.86
N THR A 157 -3.71 17.33 8.79
CA THR A 157 -4.24 16.47 9.86
C THR A 157 -4.97 17.34 10.88
N ILE A 158 -6.26 17.08 11.11
CA ILE A 158 -7.07 17.82 12.08
C ILE A 158 -6.46 17.68 13.48
N GLY A 159 -6.33 18.80 14.16
CA GLY A 159 -5.76 18.86 15.51
C GLY A 159 -4.23 18.97 15.55
N ALA A 160 -3.55 18.84 14.40
CA ALA A 160 -2.09 18.98 14.33
C ALA A 160 -1.69 20.45 14.13
N PRO A 161 -0.41 20.80 14.31
CA PRO A 161 0.03 22.21 14.30
C PRO A 161 -0.37 23.02 13.07
N ALA A 162 -0.23 22.46 11.86
CA ALA A 162 -0.59 23.19 10.64
C ALA A 162 -2.08 23.53 10.63
N TRP A 163 -2.94 22.58 11.00
CA TRP A 163 -4.38 22.77 11.11
C TRP A 163 -4.73 23.80 12.21
N LYS A 164 -4.10 23.66 13.38
CA LYS A 164 -4.32 24.56 14.53
C LYS A 164 -3.97 26.01 14.21
N SER A 165 -3.00 26.23 13.33
CA SER A 165 -2.55 27.57 12.96
C SER A 165 -3.67 28.42 12.35
N LYS A 166 -4.65 27.78 11.67
CA LYS A 166 -5.73 28.41 10.92
C LYS A 166 -5.22 29.34 9.80
N GLN A 167 -3.93 29.29 9.49
CA GLN A 167 -3.30 30.15 8.49
C GLN A 167 -2.81 29.38 7.26
N LEU A 168 -2.77 28.04 7.36
CA LEU A 168 -2.34 27.16 6.27
C LEU A 168 -3.54 26.42 5.68
N SER A 169 -3.47 26.12 4.39
CA SER A 169 -4.53 25.41 3.65
C SER A 169 -3.92 24.47 2.63
N GLU A 170 -4.66 23.42 2.30
CA GLU A 170 -4.30 22.53 1.18
C GLU A 170 -4.16 23.37 -0.10
N GLY A 171 -3.07 23.18 -0.81
CA GLY A 171 -2.75 23.87 -2.05
C GLY A 171 -1.82 25.08 -1.87
N ASP A 172 -1.52 25.47 -0.64
CA ASP A 172 -0.52 26.52 -0.40
C ASP A 172 0.84 26.07 -0.91
N LYS A 173 1.56 26.94 -1.64
CA LYS A 173 2.89 26.64 -2.18
C LYS A 173 3.96 27.01 -1.16
N ILE A 174 4.83 26.08 -0.82
CA ILE A 174 5.91 26.34 0.15
C ILE A 174 7.09 26.97 -0.58
N LEU A 175 7.50 28.14 -0.16
CA LEU A 175 8.63 28.87 -0.74
C LEU A 175 9.89 28.71 0.09
N LYS A 176 9.78 28.81 1.43
CA LYS A 176 10.92 28.71 2.33
C LYS A 176 10.53 27.95 3.61
N VAL A 177 11.53 27.33 4.22
CA VAL A 177 11.40 26.68 5.53
C VAL A 177 12.52 27.20 6.43
N LYS A 178 12.15 27.72 7.59
CA LYS A 178 13.07 28.06 8.66
C LYS A 178 12.97 26.97 9.72
N SER A 179 13.95 26.06 9.72
CA SER A 179 13.90 24.86 10.56
C SER A 179 14.13 25.15 12.05
N LYS A 180 14.95 26.15 12.35
CA LYS A 180 15.23 26.58 13.72
C LYS A 180 15.18 28.10 13.82
N PRO A 181 14.78 28.67 14.97
CA PRO A 181 14.67 30.13 15.11
C PRO A 181 15.96 30.90 14.82
N ASN A 182 17.10 30.28 15.09
CA ASN A 182 18.41 30.93 14.97
C ASN A 182 19.09 30.69 13.61
N GLU A 183 18.42 30.01 12.68
CA GLU A 183 18.94 29.71 11.35
C GLU A 183 18.19 30.56 10.30
N ASP A 184 18.84 30.79 9.15
CA ASP A 184 18.20 31.45 8.02
C ASP A 184 17.15 30.52 7.39
N ALA A 185 16.11 31.10 6.82
CA ALA A 185 15.10 30.37 6.08
C ALA A 185 15.71 29.83 4.78
N VAL A 186 15.53 28.52 4.54
CA VAL A 186 16.04 27.83 3.35
C VAL A 186 14.98 27.93 2.24
N ASN A 187 15.41 28.37 1.06
CA ASN A 187 14.55 28.36 -0.14
C ASN A 187 14.38 26.90 -0.60
N VAL A 188 13.12 26.43 -0.64
CA VAL A 188 12.82 25.04 -0.99
C VAL A 188 12.28 24.88 -2.42
N VAL A 189 12.23 25.95 -3.20
CA VAL A 189 11.82 25.88 -4.62
C VAL A 189 12.88 25.06 -5.39
N GLY A 190 12.43 24.03 -6.11
CA GLY A 190 13.33 23.12 -6.83
C GLY A 190 13.91 22.01 -5.98
N MET A 191 13.66 22.03 -4.67
CA MET A 191 14.10 20.98 -3.74
C MET A 191 13.22 19.74 -3.88
N LEU A 192 13.76 18.56 -3.62
CA LEU A 192 12.97 17.34 -3.55
C LEU A 192 12.12 17.36 -2.29
N SER A 193 10.94 16.75 -2.35
CA SER A 193 10.00 16.77 -1.21
C SER A 193 10.60 16.19 0.07
N ASP A 194 11.38 15.12 -0.05
CA ASP A 194 12.00 14.47 1.11
C ASP A 194 13.06 15.36 1.77
N GLU A 195 13.79 16.17 0.99
CA GLU A 195 14.76 17.13 1.51
C GLU A 195 14.04 18.23 2.33
N ALA A 196 12.94 18.75 1.78
CA ALA A 196 12.16 19.79 2.46
C ALA A 196 11.47 19.25 3.71
N VAL A 197 10.95 18.02 3.65
CA VAL A 197 10.31 17.35 4.80
C VAL A 197 11.28 17.27 5.99
N ARG A 198 12.56 17.01 5.74
CA ARG A 198 13.57 16.98 6.80
C ARG A 198 13.73 18.33 7.51
N LEU A 199 13.61 19.43 6.76
CA LEU A 199 13.65 20.77 7.35
C LEU A 199 12.41 21.07 8.17
N ILE A 200 11.26 20.50 7.76
CA ILE A 200 9.97 20.71 8.43
C ILE A 200 9.85 19.85 9.70
N ARG A 201 10.32 18.58 9.63
CA ARG A 201 10.39 17.69 10.80
C ARG A 201 11.50 18.16 11.76
N GLY A 202 11.48 17.63 12.96
CA GLY A 202 12.50 17.92 13.96
C GLY A 202 12.07 17.46 15.34
N GLU A 203 12.73 17.95 16.37
CA GLU A 203 12.43 17.56 17.76
C GLU A 203 11.08 18.11 18.21
N LYS A 204 10.34 17.31 18.98
CA LYS A 204 9.05 17.69 19.58
C LYS A 204 9.23 18.94 20.45
N GLY A 205 8.31 19.89 20.29
CA GLY A 205 8.32 21.14 21.05
C GLY A 205 9.16 22.26 20.43
N THR A 206 9.88 21.98 19.34
CA THR A 206 10.70 23.00 18.66
C THR A 206 9.88 23.75 17.62
N LYS A 207 10.31 24.96 17.27
CA LYS A 207 9.62 25.84 16.32
C LYS A 207 10.09 25.60 14.89
N VAL A 208 9.15 25.67 13.94
CA VAL A 208 9.42 25.71 12.50
C VAL A 208 8.57 26.79 11.87
N THR A 209 9.13 27.55 10.91
CA THR A 209 8.40 28.59 10.19
C THR A 209 8.36 28.24 8.71
N LEU A 210 7.15 28.25 8.13
CA LEU A 210 6.95 28.10 6.68
C LEU A 210 6.62 29.45 6.08
N THR A 211 7.28 29.79 4.96
CA THR A 211 6.88 30.88 4.09
C THR A 211 6.10 30.27 2.94
N VAL A 212 4.84 30.64 2.80
CA VAL A 212 3.95 30.05 1.78
C VAL A 212 3.34 31.14 0.88
N GLU A 213 3.12 30.78 -0.40
CA GLU A 213 2.31 31.56 -1.33
C GLU A 213 0.91 30.96 -1.32
N LYS A 214 -0.08 31.77 -0.97
CA LYS A 214 -1.49 31.39 -0.93
C LYS A 214 -2.06 31.34 -2.36
N LYS A 215 -3.28 30.82 -2.51
CA LYS A 215 -3.97 30.76 -3.81
C LYS A 215 -4.21 32.15 -4.41
N ASP A 216 -4.38 33.19 -3.57
CA ASP A 216 -4.55 34.56 -3.99
C ASP A 216 -3.22 35.30 -4.25
N LYS A 217 -2.10 34.54 -4.23
CA LYS A 217 -0.73 35.03 -4.46
C LYS A 217 -0.12 35.81 -3.30
N SER A 218 -0.84 36.01 -2.20
CA SER A 218 -0.26 36.62 -0.99
C SER A 218 0.78 35.70 -0.37
N ILE A 219 1.79 36.27 0.27
CA ILE A 219 2.86 35.54 0.94
C ILE A 219 2.61 35.66 2.46
N LYS A 220 2.69 34.51 3.13
CA LYS A 220 2.55 34.45 4.58
C LYS A 220 3.69 33.65 5.21
N GLU A 221 4.11 34.09 6.39
CA GLU A 221 5.01 33.32 7.25
C GLU A 221 4.19 32.79 8.42
N VAL A 222 4.25 31.47 8.64
CA VAL A 222 3.49 30.80 9.68
C VAL A 222 4.45 30.00 10.53
N THR A 223 4.54 30.36 11.82
CA THR A 223 5.40 29.65 12.78
C THR A 223 4.54 28.69 13.59
N MET A 224 5.04 27.46 13.73
CA MET A 224 4.35 26.38 14.44
C MET A 224 5.32 25.67 15.37
N ILE A 225 4.76 25.04 16.40
CA ILE A 225 5.53 24.15 17.29
C ILE A 225 5.31 22.73 16.82
N ARG A 226 6.40 21.98 16.62
CA ARG A 226 6.33 20.58 16.20
C ARG A 226 5.68 19.73 17.28
N GLU A 227 4.73 18.89 16.88
CA GLU A 227 4.04 17.95 17.76
C GLU A 227 4.14 16.53 17.17
N GLU A 228 3.87 15.54 18.01
CA GLU A 228 3.72 14.15 17.55
C GLU A 228 2.38 14.03 16.81
N VAL A 229 2.43 13.52 15.59
CA VAL A 229 1.26 13.38 14.72
C VAL A 229 1.15 11.91 14.31
N ALA A 230 -0.01 11.29 14.56
CA ALA A 230 -0.29 9.90 14.16
C ALA A 230 -0.47 9.80 12.65
N ILE A 231 0.12 8.74 12.06
CA ILE A 231 -0.12 8.35 10.66
C ILE A 231 -1.30 7.37 10.68
N GLU A 232 -2.51 7.89 10.64
CA GLU A 232 -3.73 7.10 10.88
C GLU A 232 -3.87 5.88 9.99
N ASP A 233 -3.39 5.93 8.76
CA ASP A 233 -3.47 4.81 7.82
C ASP A 233 -2.63 3.59 8.24
N THR A 234 -1.75 3.74 9.24
CA THR A 234 -0.96 2.65 9.81
C THR A 234 -1.78 1.76 10.76
N PHE A 235 -2.83 2.31 11.35
CA PHE A 235 -3.49 1.70 12.50
C PHE A 235 -4.75 0.94 12.11
N ALA A 236 -5.08 -0.08 12.93
CA ALA A 236 -6.30 -0.88 12.75
C ALA A 236 -7.54 -0.02 12.85
N ARG A 237 -8.55 -0.37 12.07
CA ARG A 237 -9.86 0.28 12.10
C ARG A 237 -10.94 -0.75 11.82
N SER A 238 -12.10 -0.60 12.46
CA SER A 238 -13.20 -1.54 12.24
C SER A 238 -14.49 -0.84 11.82
N ILE A 239 -15.38 -1.63 11.21
CA ILE A 239 -16.72 -1.18 10.80
C ILE A 239 -17.66 -2.38 10.93
N ILE A 240 -18.94 -2.10 11.20
CA ILE A 240 -19.97 -3.12 11.26
C ILE A 240 -20.49 -3.37 9.85
N VAL A 241 -20.47 -4.64 9.42
CA VAL A 241 -20.96 -5.08 8.13
C VAL A 241 -22.34 -5.69 8.34
N ASN A 242 -23.37 -5.12 7.71
CA ASN A 242 -24.75 -5.60 7.80
C ASN A 242 -25.06 -6.38 6.51
N SER A 243 -25.36 -7.67 6.65
CA SER A 243 -25.73 -8.51 5.52
C SER A 243 -27.24 -8.40 5.23
N ALA A 244 -27.65 -8.86 4.05
CA ALA A 244 -29.04 -8.75 3.59
C ALA A 244 -30.02 -9.49 4.49
N ASP A 245 -29.58 -10.54 5.18
CA ASP A 245 -30.41 -11.32 6.11
C ASP A 245 -30.51 -10.71 7.52
N GLY A 246 -29.97 -9.52 7.71
CA GLY A 246 -30.00 -8.79 8.98
C GLY A 246 -28.91 -9.15 9.97
N LYS A 247 -28.02 -10.06 9.64
CA LYS A 247 -26.89 -10.43 10.50
C LYS A 247 -25.79 -9.38 10.41
N LYS A 248 -25.07 -9.21 11.51
CA LYS A 248 -23.98 -8.24 11.63
C LYS A 248 -22.63 -8.96 11.79
N TYR A 249 -21.61 -8.44 11.13
CA TYR A 249 -20.24 -8.92 11.27
C TYR A 249 -19.32 -7.73 11.52
N GLY A 250 -18.22 -7.96 12.22
CA GLY A 250 -17.19 -6.94 12.42
C GLY A 250 -16.10 -7.11 11.40
N LEU A 251 -15.83 -6.06 10.62
CA LEU A 251 -14.68 -6.04 9.73
C LEU A 251 -13.58 -5.21 10.39
N ILE A 252 -12.43 -5.82 10.64
CA ILE A 252 -11.25 -5.14 11.18
C ILE A 252 -10.19 -5.11 10.08
N SER A 253 -9.83 -3.91 9.63
CA SER A 253 -8.72 -3.70 8.70
C SER A 253 -7.44 -3.50 9.50
N LEU A 254 -6.42 -4.31 9.23
CA LEU A 254 -5.10 -4.19 9.87
C LEU A 254 -4.06 -3.94 8.77
N PRO A 255 -3.65 -2.67 8.57
CA PRO A 255 -2.69 -2.35 7.50
C PRO A 255 -1.26 -2.78 7.80
N SER A 256 -0.88 -2.89 9.09
CA SER A 256 0.49 -3.18 9.50
C SER A 256 0.49 -3.74 10.92
N PHE A 257 1.47 -4.60 11.22
CA PHE A 257 1.73 -5.05 12.60
C PHE A 257 2.68 -4.04 13.26
N ASN A 258 2.20 -2.80 13.40
CA ASN A 258 2.97 -1.69 13.94
C ASN A 258 3.26 -1.86 15.43
N ALA A 259 4.39 -1.32 15.88
CA ALA A 259 4.80 -1.31 17.28
C ALA A 259 5.79 -0.18 17.51
N ASP A 260 5.79 0.36 18.73
CA ASP A 260 6.77 1.34 19.17
C ASP A 260 7.62 0.71 20.28
N PHE A 261 8.79 0.22 19.89
CA PHE A 261 9.69 -0.48 20.82
C PHE A 261 10.41 0.47 21.80
N GLU A 262 10.37 1.77 21.52
CA GLU A 262 11.03 2.78 22.36
C GLU A 262 10.10 3.34 23.44
N ASP A 263 8.80 3.22 23.24
CA ASP A 263 7.79 3.73 24.17
C ASP A 263 6.82 2.60 24.54
N ALA A 264 6.94 2.09 25.74
CA ALA A 264 6.08 1.01 26.26
C ALA A 264 4.59 1.40 26.30
N LYS A 265 4.28 2.70 26.24
CA LYS A 265 2.90 3.20 26.17
C LYS A 265 2.53 3.59 24.73
N GLY A 266 3.42 3.35 23.79
CA GLY A 266 3.19 3.65 22.39
C GLY A 266 2.11 2.76 21.80
N ARG A 267 1.42 3.29 20.80
CA ARG A 267 0.35 2.59 20.11
C ARG A 267 0.90 1.36 19.33
N ASN A 268 0.20 0.24 19.41
CA ASN A 268 0.62 -1.00 18.76
C ASN A 268 -0.58 -1.75 18.18
N ALA A 269 -0.31 -2.68 17.27
CA ALA A 269 -1.34 -3.41 16.53
C ALA A 269 -2.24 -4.26 17.43
N SER A 270 -1.67 -4.94 18.42
CA SER A 270 -2.44 -5.85 19.26
C SER A 270 -3.44 -5.10 20.15
N ASP A 271 -3.03 -3.97 20.72
CA ASP A 271 -3.92 -3.12 21.53
C ASP A 271 -5.02 -2.52 20.64
N ASP A 272 -4.68 -2.11 19.40
CA ASP A 272 -5.67 -1.58 18.47
C ASP A 272 -6.72 -2.65 18.13
N ILE A 273 -6.29 -3.87 17.76
CA ILE A 273 -7.21 -4.98 17.46
C ILE A 273 -8.10 -5.29 18.67
N LYS A 274 -7.50 -5.36 19.86
CA LYS A 274 -8.25 -5.58 21.11
C LYS A 274 -9.34 -4.52 21.28
N ASN A 275 -8.98 -3.26 21.12
CA ASN A 275 -9.93 -2.15 21.27
C ASN A 275 -11.04 -2.23 20.22
N GLU A 276 -10.71 -2.58 18.97
CA GLU A 276 -11.74 -2.73 17.92
C GLU A 276 -12.68 -3.90 18.21
N ILE A 277 -12.18 -5.03 18.72
CA ILE A 277 -13.02 -6.16 19.13
C ILE A 277 -13.98 -5.72 20.25
N LEU A 278 -13.45 -4.99 21.24
CA LEU A 278 -14.25 -4.52 22.38
C LEU A 278 -15.34 -3.53 21.94
N LYS A 279 -15.11 -2.75 20.90
CA LYS A 279 -16.14 -1.86 20.31
C LYS A 279 -17.22 -2.66 19.56
N LEU A 280 -16.81 -3.72 18.85
CA LEU A 280 -17.71 -4.52 18.01
C LEU A 280 -18.63 -5.44 18.80
N LYS A 281 -18.14 -6.02 19.92
CA LYS A 281 -18.91 -6.99 20.71
C LYS A 281 -20.30 -6.44 21.15
N PRO A 282 -20.39 -5.24 21.74
CA PRO A 282 -21.70 -4.70 22.14
C PRO A 282 -22.65 -4.42 20.97
N GLN A 283 -22.13 -4.36 19.74
CA GLN A 283 -22.95 -4.10 18.55
C GLN A 283 -23.67 -5.35 18.04
N GLY A 284 -23.44 -6.51 18.67
CA GLY A 284 -24.13 -7.76 18.31
C GLY A 284 -23.56 -8.45 17.09
N VAL A 285 -22.28 -8.24 16.79
CA VAL A 285 -21.63 -8.91 15.65
C VAL A 285 -21.54 -10.42 15.93
N GLN A 286 -21.77 -11.24 14.89
CA GLN A 286 -21.80 -12.70 14.97
C GLN A 286 -20.51 -13.35 14.50
N GLY A 287 -19.59 -12.56 13.96
CA GLY A 287 -18.30 -13.03 13.49
C GLY A 287 -17.38 -11.85 13.22
N ILE A 288 -16.09 -12.12 13.15
CA ILE A 288 -15.07 -11.11 12.84
C ILE A 288 -14.37 -11.50 11.54
N ILE A 289 -14.28 -10.55 10.63
CA ILE A 289 -13.47 -10.63 9.40
C ILE A 289 -12.26 -9.75 9.63
N LEU A 290 -11.07 -10.36 9.65
CA LEU A 290 -9.80 -9.65 9.82
C LEU A 290 -9.14 -9.49 8.45
N ASP A 291 -9.04 -8.26 7.96
CA ASP A 291 -8.51 -7.98 6.63
C ASP A 291 -7.02 -7.68 6.69
N LEU A 292 -6.21 -8.64 6.20
CA LEU A 292 -4.75 -8.53 6.11
C LEU A 292 -4.29 -8.29 4.66
N ARG A 293 -5.21 -8.00 3.75
CA ARG A 293 -4.80 -7.69 2.36
C ARG A 293 -3.89 -6.48 2.33
N ASN A 294 -2.86 -6.52 1.52
CA ASN A 294 -1.85 -5.48 1.34
C ASN A 294 -0.99 -5.22 2.60
N ASN A 295 -1.07 -6.07 3.62
CA ASN A 295 -0.32 -5.92 4.86
C ASN A 295 1.03 -6.65 4.73
N GLY A 296 2.11 -5.88 4.60
CA GLY A 296 3.48 -6.39 4.42
C GLY A 296 4.13 -6.96 5.68
N GLY A 297 3.42 -6.96 6.82
CA GLY A 297 3.94 -7.52 8.07
C GLY A 297 4.22 -6.48 9.13
N GLY A 298 5.27 -6.71 9.91
CA GLY A 298 5.69 -5.86 11.02
C GLY A 298 6.20 -6.69 12.19
N SER A 299 5.77 -6.34 13.39
CA SER A 299 6.27 -6.92 14.64
C SER A 299 5.80 -8.36 14.86
N LEU A 300 6.75 -9.26 15.07
CA LEU A 300 6.49 -10.67 15.40
C LEU A 300 5.82 -10.81 16.77
N THR A 301 6.17 -9.96 17.74
CA THR A 301 5.56 -9.95 19.06
C THR A 301 4.05 -9.66 18.96
N GLU A 302 3.69 -8.70 18.12
CA GLU A 302 2.28 -8.33 17.92
C GLU A 302 1.44 -9.51 17.41
N VAL A 303 2.02 -10.40 16.59
CA VAL A 303 1.31 -11.59 16.12
C VAL A 303 0.89 -12.47 17.31
N GLY A 304 1.82 -12.75 18.22
CA GLY A 304 1.52 -13.57 19.41
C GLY A 304 0.43 -12.95 20.29
N ASP A 305 0.52 -11.64 20.50
CA ASP A 305 -0.47 -10.91 21.30
C ASP A 305 -1.85 -10.90 20.63
N ILE A 306 -1.90 -10.75 19.30
CA ILE A 306 -3.15 -10.82 18.54
C ILE A 306 -3.75 -12.24 18.61
N MET A 307 -2.91 -13.28 18.46
CA MET A 307 -3.37 -14.67 18.61
C MET A 307 -4.08 -14.87 19.94
N GLY A 308 -3.52 -14.30 21.03
CA GLY A 308 -4.10 -14.39 22.37
C GLY A 308 -5.48 -13.75 22.52
N LEU A 309 -5.87 -12.87 21.60
CA LEU A 309 -7.22 -12.30 21.59
C LEU A 309 -8.26 -13.31 21.12
N PHE A 310 -7.85 -14.32 20.36
CA PHE A 310 -8.73 -15.28 19.69
C PHE A 310 -8.63 -16.69 20.24
N MET A 311 -7.56 -17.05 20.96
CA MET A 311 -7.36 -18.42 21.44
C MET A 311 -6.42 -18.47 22.65
N ASN A 312 -6.53 -19.57 23.38
CA ASN A 312 -5.70 -19.84 24.56
C ASN A 312 -4.23 -20.03 24.19
N ALA A 313 -3.36 -19.99 25.19
CA ALA A 313 -1.91 -20.11 25.04
C ALA A 313 -1.50 -21.34 24.22
N GLY A 314 -0.54 -21.15 23.34
CA GLY A 314 0.00 -22.20 22.52
C GLY A 314 1.06 -21.70 21.56
N PRO A 315 1.81 -22.59 20.92
CA PRO A 315 2.81 -22.20 19.93
C PRO A 315 2.15 -21.61 18.69
N PHE A 316 2.74 -20.56 18.11
CA PHE A 316 2.20 -19.96 16.88
C PHE A 316 3.20 -19.88 15.73
N VAL A 317 4.48 -19.97 16.03
CA VAL A 317 5.55 -19.96 15.02
C VAL A 317 6.82 -20.56 15.60
N GLN A 318 7.63 -21.16 14.74
CA GLN A 318 8.99 -21.57 15.06
C GLN A 318 9.96 -20.69 14.28
N VAL A 319 11.10 -20.34 14.89
CA VAL A 319 12.18 -19.62 14.21
C VAL A 319 13.47 -20.43 14.31
N LYS A 320 14.28 -20.40 13.24
CA LYS A 320 15.55 -21.12 13.16
C LYS A 320 16.64 -20.14 12.73
N ASP A 321 17.70 -20.04 13.51
CA ASP A 321 18.82 -19.15 13.22
C ASP A 321 19.84 -19.79 12.29
N GLY A 322 20.87 -19.02 11.93
CA GLY A 322 21.95 -19.47 11.05
C GLY A 322 22.80 -20.61 11.60
N ASN A 323 22.76 -20.84 12.91
CA ASN A 323 23.47 -21.94 13.58
C ASN A 323 22.62 -23.20 13.69
N GLY A 324 21.37 -23.15 13.19
CA GLY A 324 20.46 -24.28 13.24
C GLY A 324 19.63 -24.38 14.52
N LYS A 325 19.77 -23.42 15.44
CA LYS A 325 19.00 -23.43 16.69
C LYS A 325 17.55 -23.06 16.41
N ILE A 326 16.62 -23.91 16.87
CA ILE A 326 15.19 -23.72 16.72
C ILE A 326 14.59 -23.22 18.03
N GLN A 327 13.75 -22.19 17.95
CA GLN A 327 13.00 -21.65 19.07
C GLN A 327 11.52 -21.61 18.68
N THR A 328 10.65 -22.11 19.56
CA THR A 328 9.20 -22.05 19.40
C THR A 328 8.67 -20.85 20.17
N LEU A 329 7.93 -19.97 19.48
CA LEU A 329 7.28 -18.82 20.11
C LEU A 329 5.83 -19.18 20.42
N LYS A 330 5.36 -18.73 21.60
CA LYS A 330 4.02 -19.03 22.10
C LYS A 330 3.31 -17.73 22.49
N ASN A 331 2.01 -17.67 22.21
CA ASN A 331 1.18 -16.67 22.85
C ASN A 331 0.95 -17.11 24.30
N LYS A 332 0.83 -16.15 25.21
CA LYS A 332 0.81 -16.45 26.66
C LYS A 332 -0.57 -16.23 27.30
N THR A 333 -1.54 -15.81 26.50
CA THR A 333 -2.87 -15.46 27.01
C THR A 333 -3.74 -16.71 27.19
N ASN A 334 -4.43 -16.78 28.32
CA ASN A 334 -5.44 -17.82 28.56
C ASN A 334 -6.86 -17.25 28.65
N SER A 335 -7.06 -16.02 28.17
CA SER A 335 -8.35 -15.31 28.25
C SER A 335 -8.66 -14.65 26.92
N PRO A 336 -9.00 -15.42 25.88
CA PRO A 336 -9.38 -14.83 24.60
C PRO A 336 -10.63 -13.96 24.74
N ILE A 337 -10.66 -12.84 24.06
CA ILE A 337 -11.82 -11.91 24.13
C ILE A 337 -12.82 -12.15 23.00
N TRP A 338 -12.44 -12.93 21.98
CA TRP A 338 -13.36 -13.33 20.90
C TRP A 338 -13.24 -14.82 20.64
N THR A 339 -14.33 -15.55 20.85
CA THR A 339 -14.39 -17.01 20.65
C THR A 339 -15.30 -17.42 19.50
N GLY A 340 -15.95 -16.45 18.86
CA GLY A 340 -16.84 -16.68 17.71
C GLY A 340 -16.10 -16.91 16.40
N PRO A 341 -16.83 -17.04 15.29
CA PRO A 341 -16.23 -17.26 13.98
C PRO A 341 -15.25 -16.17 13.56
N VAL A 342 -14.21 -16.57 12.83
CA VAL A 342 -13.19 -15.64 12.27
C VAL A 342 -12.88 -16.05 10.84
N VAL A 343 -12.91 -15.06 9.93
CA VAL A 343 -12.38 -15.20 8.57
C VAL A 343 -11.22 -14.22 8.44
N ILE A 344 -10.11 -14.67 7.90
CA ILE A 344 -8.94 -13.84 7.60
C ILE A 344 -8.88 -13.64 6.09
N MET A 345 -8.90 -12.39 5.63
CA MET A 345 -8.72 -12.06 4.22
C MET A 345 -7.25 -11.75 3.95
N GLN A 346 -6.71 -12.33 2.87
CA GLN A 346 -5.33 -12.08 2.44
C GLN A 346 -5.26 -11.90 0.92
N ASN A 347 -4.14 -11.35 0.45
CA ASN A 347 -3.80 -11.32 -0.96
C ASN A 347 -2.30 -11.57 -1.16
N GLU A 348 -1.81 -11.46 -2.40
CA GLU A 348 -0.41 -11.72 -2.73
C GLU A 348 0.55 -10.73 -2.08
N LEU A 349 0.06 -9.61 -1.55
CA LEU A 349 0.87 -8.62 -0.83
C LEU A 349 0.88 -8.84 0.68
N SER A 350 0.10 -9.79 1.18
CA SER A 350 0.12 -10.17 2.60
C SER A 350 1.42 -10.94 2.87
N ALA A 351 2.29 -10.38 3.72
CA ALA A 351 3.64 -10.91 3.88
C ALA A 351 4.07 -10.99 5.35
N SER A 352 5.06 -11.86 5.63
CA SER A 352 5.78 -11.89 6.91
C SER A 352 4.84 -12.11 8.11
N ALA A 353 4.70 -11.14 9.04
CA ALA A 353 3.81 -11.24 10.20
C ALA A 353 2.37 -11.58 9.80
N SER A 354 1.87 -11.05 8.68
CA SER A 354 0.55 -11.40 8.15
C SER A 354 0.46 -12.90 7.85
N GLU A 355 1.52 -13.45 7.28
CA GLU A 355 1.59 -14.88 6.93
C GLU A 355 1.69 -15.75 8.19
N ILE A 356 2.39 -15.26 9.22
CA ILE A 356 2.49 -15.97 10.51
C ILE A 356 1.10 -16.04 11.15
N LEU A 357 0.38 -14.92 11.21
CA LEU A 357 -0.96 -14.89 11.82
C LEU A 357 -1.94 -15.76 11.03
N ALA A 358 -2.02 -15.57 9.71
CA ALA A 358 -2.93 -16.34 8.86
C ALA A 358 -2.62 -17.85 8.95
N GLY A 359 -1.34 -18.20 8.88
CA GLY A 359 -0.89 -19.60 8.96
C GLY A 359 -1.22 -20.24 10.30
N ALA A 360 -1.00 -19.52 11.40
CA ALA A 360 -1.30 -20.06 12.74
C ALA A 360 -2.80 -20.24 12.93
N MET A 361 -3.61 -19.27 12.53
CA MET A 361 -5.07 -19.37 12.62
C MET A 361 -5.60 -20.56 11.78
N GLN A 362 -5.00 -20.77 10.60
CA GLN A 362 -5.33 -21.88 9.71
C GLN A 362 -4.92 -23.23 10.33
N ASP A 363 -3.69 -23.33 10.82
CA ASP A 363 -3.15 -24.58 11.38
C ASP A 363 -3.97 -25.05 12.59
N TYR A 364 -4.41 -24.12 13.43
CA TYR A 364 -5.26 -24.45 14.57
C TYR A 364 -6.71 -24.70 14.18
N GLY A 365 -7.12 -24.40 12.96
CA GLY A 365 -8.53 -24.44 12.59
C GLY A 365 -9.36 -23.39 13.34
N ARG A 366 -8.69 -22.31 13.81
CA ARG A 366 -9.36 -21.24 14.56
C ARG A 366 -10.14 -20.30 13.65
N GLY A 367 -9.70 -20.16 12.40
CA GLY A 367 -10.35 -19.33 11.41
C GLY A 367 -10.14 -19.86 10.00
N ILE A 368 -10.88 -19.32 9.05
CA ILE A 368 -10.76 -19.61 7.62
C ILE A 368 -9.90 -18.52 6.97
N VAL A 369 -8.95 -18.91 6.13
CA VAL A 369 -8.18 -17.97 5.32
C VAL A 369 -8.82 -17.90 3.93
N LEU A 370 -9.21 -16.70 3.52
CA LEU A 370 -9.89 -16.45 2.25
C LEU A 370 -9.12 -15.39 1.46
N GLY A 371 -8.94 -15.63 0.18
CA GLY A 371 -8.34 -14.64 -0.71
C GLY A 371 -7.52 -15.27 -1.81
N SER A 372 -6.43 -14.61 -2.18
CA SER A 372 -5.56 -15.08 -3.26
C SER A 372 -5.14 -16.53 -3.07
N PRO A 373 -4.80 -17.25 -4.16
CA PRO A 373 -4.35 -18.64 -4.04
C PRO A 373 -3.23 -18.82 -3.01
N GLN A 374 -2.31 -17.86 -2.94
CA GLN A 374 -1.27 -17.84 -1.90
C GLN A 374 -0.90 -16.40 -1.55
N SER A 375 -0.33 -16.22 -0.37
CA SER A 375 0.21 -14.94 0.07
C SER A 375 1.60 -14.69 -0.54
N PHE A 376 2.32 -13.67 -0.07
CA PHE A 376 3.59 -13.22 -0.65
C PHE A 376 4.70 -14.28 -0.63
N GLY A 377 4.86 -14.98 0.50
CA GLY A 377 5.88 -16.01 0.66
C GLY A 377 7.17 -15.55 1.31
N LYS A 378 7.12 -14.54 2.20
CA LYS A 378 8.31 -14.09 2.94
C LYS A 378 8.40 -14.87 4.24
N GLY A 379 9.38 -15.77 4.31
CA GLY A 379 9.62 -16.65 5.46
C GLY A 379 10.87 -16.31 6.27
N THR A 380 11.31 -15.04 6.27
CA THR A 380 12.56 -14.62 6.91
C THR A 380 12.31 -13.50 7.92
N VAL A 381 13.20 -13.45 8.93
CA VAL A 381 13.19 -12.43 10.00
C VAL A 381 14.46 -11.60 9.88
N GLN A 382 14.31 -10.29 9.94
CA GLN A 382 15.42 -9.35 9.86
C GLN A 382 15.62 -8.62 11.20
N THR A 383 16.83 -8.16 11.41
CA THR A 383 17.17 -7.23 12.49
C THR A 383 18.00 -6.09 11.91
N PHE A 384 17.99 -4.96 12.59
CA PHE A 384 18.87 -3.85 12.26
C PHE A 384 20.16 -3.91 13.08
N VAL A 385 21.27 -3.73 12.40
CA VAL A 385 22.60 -3.62 13.01
C VAL A 385 23.09 -2.19 12.75
N ASP A 386 23.24 -1.42 13.80
CA ASP A 386 23.78 -0.06 13.74
C ASP A 386 25.27 -0.14 13.40
N LEU A 387 25.65 0.41 12.25
CA LEU A 387 27.03 0.34 11.78
C LEU A 387 27.97 1.24 12.61
N ASN A 388 27.43 2.25 13.28
CA ASN A 388 28.22 3.17 14.11
C ASN A 388 28.88 2.43 15.29
N ARG A 389 28.30 1.35 15.75
CA ARG A 389 28.85 0.53 16.85
C ARG A 389 30.21 -0.09 16.53
N PHE A 390 30.55 -0.21 15.25
CA PHE A 390 31.82 -0.80 14.79
C PHE A 390 32.87 0.24 14.47
N LEU A 391 32.49 1.53 14.48
CA LEU A 391 33.33 2.62 14.01
C LEU A 391 33.45 3.68 15.09
N ASN A 392 34.69 4.08 15.39
CA ASN A 392 34.94 5.09 16.42
C ASN A 392 35.03 6.47 15.78
N THR A 393 33.89 6.99 15.32
CA THR A 393 33.78 8.26 14.61
C THR A 393 32.48 8.95 14.99
N ASN A 394 32.41 10.25 14.74
CA ASN A 394 31.20 11.05 14.97
C ASN A 394 30.27 11.06 13.75
N ASP A 395 30.68 10.42 12.65
CA ASP A 395 29.85 10.31 11.45
C ASP A 395 28.78 9.22 11.66
N ASP A 396 27.63 9.42 11.08
CA ASP A 396 26.55 8.43 11.11
C ASP A 396 26.58 7.62 9.81
N PHE A 397 26.90 6.35 9.93
CA PHE A 397 27.02 5.42 8.80
C PHE A 397 25.76 4.64 8.50
N GLY A 398 24.69 4.86 9.28
CA GLY A 398 23.42 4.17 9.06
C GLY A 398 23.41 2.77 9.63
N SER A 399 22.59 1.91 9.03
CA SER A 399 22.31 0.57 9.57
C SER A 399 22.25 -0.47 8.45
N LEU A 400 22.55 -1.70 8.82
CA LEU A 400 22.37 -2.84 7.94
C LEU A 400 21.17 -3.65 8.46
N LYS A 401 20.14 -3.81 7.63
CA LYS A 401 19.01 -4.69 7.93
C LYS A 401 19.38 -6.08 7.43
N LEU A 402 19.58 -7.02 8.36
CA LEU A 402 20.09 -8.35 8.07
C LEU A 402 19.03 -9.42 8.29
N THR A 403 18.94 -10.36 7.37
CA THR A 403 18.21 -11.60 7.59
C THR A 403 19.01 -12.46 8.58
N ILE A 404 18.40 -12.78 9.72
CA ILE A 404 19.05 -13.51 10.80
C ILE A 404 18.40 -14.86 11.09
N GLN A 405 17.15 -15.06 10.70
CA GLN A 405 16.39 -16.29 10.97
C GLN A 405 15.39 -16.54 9.84
N LYS A 406 15.01 -17.80 9.72
CA LYS A 406 13.83 -18.21 8.95
C LYS A 406 12.73 -18.57 9.95
N PHE A 407 11.46 -18.37 9.56
CA PHE A 407 10.35 -18.81 10.39
C PHE A 407 9.56 -19.94 9.71
N TYR A 408 8.90 -20.72 10.55
CA TYR A 408 8.18 -21.92 10.15
C TYR A 408 6.87 -22.00 10.92
N ARG A 409 5.88 -22.56 10.26
CA ARG A 409 4.58 -22.84 10.87
C ARG A 409 4.75 -23.88 12.00
N VAL A 410 3.72 -24.02 12.83
CA VAL A 410 3.71 -25.07 13.87
C VAL A 410 3.81 -26.47 13.25
N THR A 411 3.37 -26.63 12.01
CA THR A 411 3.51 -27.88 11.23
C THR A 411 4.95 -28.14 10.79
N GLY A 412 5.85 -27.17 10.93
CA GLY A 412 7.24 -27.27 10.51
C GLY A 412 7.52 -26.74 9.11
N GLU A 413 6.49 -26.46 8.33
CA GLU A 413 6.65 -25.94 6.95
C GLU A 413 7.00 -24.46 6.95
N SER A 414 7.95 -24.07 6.06
CA SER A 414 8.27 -22.66 5.81
C SER A 414 7.18 -21.99 4.97
N THR A 415 6.99 -20.70 5.14
CA THR A 415 6.19 -19.88 4.21
C THR A 415 7.05 -19.36 3.05
N GLN A 416 8.37 -19.54 3.13
CA GLN A 416 9.31 -18.99 2.14
C GLN A 416 8.94 -19.44 0.72
N ARG A 417 8.78 -18.47 -0.19
CA ARG A 417 8.36 -18.64 -1.60
C ARG A 417 6.92 -19.15 -1.78
N LYS A 418 6.43 -20.03 -0.90
CA LYS A 418 5.09 -20.64 -1.06
C LYS A 418 3.97 -19.81 -0.45
N GLY A 419 4.26 -19.05 0.59
CA GLY A 419 3.26 -18.31 1.34
C GLY A 419 2.28 -19.20 2.07
N ILE A 420 1.13 -18.62 2.43
CA ILE A 420 -0.02 -19.32 3.02
C ILE A 420 -1.04 -19.52 1.90
N GLN A 421 -1.41 -20.75 1.65
CA GLN A 421 -2.47 -21.06 0.69
C GLN A 421 -3.83 -20.81 1.35
N SER A 422 -4.68 -20.02 0.71
CA SER A 422 -6.01 -19.75 1.25
C SER A 422 -6.87 -21.02 1.27
N ASP A 423 -7.67 -21.17 2.32
CA ASP A 423 -8.68 -22.24 2.40
C ASP A 423 -9.76 -22.03 1.33
N ILE A 424 -10.19 -20.78 1.15
CA ILE A 424 -11.13 -20.37 0.10
C ILE A 424 -10.32 -19.51 -0.87
N GLN A 425 -9.98 -20.08 -2.00
CA GLN A 425 -9.11 -19.42 -2.99
C GLN A 425 -9.96 -18.61 -3.97
N MET A 426 -9.62 -17.33 -4.12
CA MET A 426 -10.23 -16.43 -5.09
C MET A 426 -9.13 -15.72 -5.87
N LYS A 427 -9.18 -15.82 -7.17
CA LYS A 427 -8.22 -15.13 -8.05
C LYS A 427 -8.54 -13.63 -8.06
N ASP A 428 -7.50 -12.82 -8.16
CA ASP A 428 -7.61 -11.36 -8.19
C ASP A 428 -6.67 -10.78 -9.26
N PHE A 429 -6.53 -9.46 -9.26
CA PHE A 429 -5.69 -8.78 -10.25
C PHE A 429 -4.21 -9.11 -10.14
N PHE A 430 -3.74 -9.55 -8.96
CA PHE A 430 -2.34 -9.93 -8.75
C PHE A 430 -2.05 -11.39 -9.12
N THR A 431 -3.07 -12.22 -9.26
CA THR A 431 -2.90 -13.67 -9.49
C THR A 431 -2.02 -13.96 -10.71
N TYR A 432 -2.17 -13.16 -11.76
CA TYR A 432 -1.45 -13.32 -13.02
C TYR A 432 -0.24 -12.39 -13.15
N ALA A 433 0.03 -11.58 -12.12
CA ALA A 433 1.21 -10.73 -12.05
C ALA A 433 2.34 -11.47 -11.31
N GLU A 434 3.58 -11.10 -11.59
CA GLU A 434 4.73 -11.70 -10.91
C GLU A 434 4.93 -11.01 -9.54
N VAL A 435 4.01 -11.29 -8.62
CA VAL A 435 4.02 -10.74 -7.24
C VAL A 435 4.32 -11.88 -6.27
N GLY A 436 5.32 -11.67 -5.43
CA GLY A 436 5.70 -12.63 -4.39
C GLY A 436 7.17 -12.99 -4.39
N GLU A 437 7.62 -13.50 -3.26
CA GLU A 437 9.01 -13.92 -3.03
C GLU A 437 9.50 -14.92 -4.07
N ARG A 438 8.59 -15.78 -4.56
CA ARG A 438 8.91 -16.85 -5.53
C ARG A 438 9.48 -16.32 -6.85
N TYR A 439 9.24 -15.06 -7.16
CA TYR A 439 9.71 -14.42 -8.40
C TYR A 439 11.06 -13.71 -8.24
N ASP A 440 11.60 -13.68 -7.01
CA ASP A 440 12.89 -13.04 -6.75
C ASP A 440 14.02 -14.07 -6.94
N ASP A 441 14.99 -13.72 -7.78
CA ASP A 441 16.10 -14.61 -8.12
C ASP A 441 16.98 -14.96 -6.91
N PHE A 442 17.07 -14.06 -5.93
CA PHE A 442 17.95 -14.23 -4.77
C PHE A 442 17.21 -14.63 -3.51
N ALA A 443 15.91 -14.94 -3.61
CA ALA A 443 15.13 -15.39 -2.46
C ALA A 443 15.64 -16.74 -1.95
N LEU A 444 15.72 -16.87 -0.63
CA LEU A 444 16.13 -18.15 0.01
C LEU A 444 15.15 -19.26 -0.35
N ALA A 445 15.64 -20.48 -0.38
CA ALA A 445 14.85 -21.66 -0.74
C ALA A 445 13.82 -22.01 0.35
N TRP A 446 12.73 -22.64 -0.08
CA TRP A 446 11.77 -23.26 0.84
C TRP A 446 12.42 -24.47 1.51
N ASP A 447 12.12 -24.67 2.80
CA ASP A 447 12.51 -25.87 3.53
C ASP A 447 11.50 -26.13 4.65
N LYS A 448 11.76 -27.16 5.44
CA LYS A 448 10.91 -27.51 6.58
C LYS A 448 11.76 -28.02 7.75
N ILE A 449 11.17 -27.95 8.93
CA ILE A 449 11.74 -28.45 10.19
C ILE A 449 10.69 -29.36 10.85
N PRO A 450 11.02 -30.08 11.93
CA PRO A 450 10.00 -30.88 12.62
C PRO A 450 8.85 -30.03 13.15
N ALA A 451 7.64 -30.57 13.10
CA ALA A 451 6.46 -29.94 13.68
C ALA A 451 6.58 -29.85 15.20
N VAL A 452 5.96 -28.82 15.78
CA VAL A 452 5.83 -28.69 17.23
C VAL A 452 4.43 -29.25 17.62
N ALA A 453 4.33 -29.79 18.84
CA ALA A 453 3.04 -30.29 19.34
C ALA A 453 2.08 -29.12 19.55
N TYR A 454 0.87 -29.22 19.00
CA TYR A 454 -0.20 -28.26 19.17
C TYR A 454 -1.56 -28.97 19.05
N GLN A 455 -2.63 -28.34 19.53
CA GLN A 455 -3.94 -28.95 19.57
C GLN A 455 -4.89 -28.23 18.61
N PRO A 456 -5.17 -28.79 17.41
CA PRO A 456 -6.13 -28.21 16.48
C PRO A 456 -7.53 -28.13 17.08
N MET A 457 -8.30 -27.15 16.61
CA MET A 457 -9.71 -26.94 16.96
C MET A 457 -10.57 -27.41 15.77
N ASN A 458 -11.71 -28.01 16.03
CA ASN A 458 -12.58 -28.52 14.98
C ASN A 458 -13.96 -27.84 15.06
N TYR A 459 -13.94 -26.51 14.89
CA TYR A 459 -15.16 -25.70 15.04
C TYR A 459 -16.05 -25.70 13.80
N PHE A 460 -15.54 -26.06 12.63
CA PHE A 460 -16.27 -25.96 11.36
C PHE A 460 -15.70 -26.95 10.34
N SER A 461 -16.51 -27.26 9.32
CA SER A 461 -16.06 -28.11 8.21
C SER A 461 -15.51 -27.24 7.07
N ILE A 462 -14.18 -27.26 6.89
CA ILE A 462 -13.52 -26.55 5.79
C ILE A 462 -14.08 -27.04 4.44
N GLN A 463 -14.24 -28.35 4.27
CA GLN A 463 -14.70 -28.95 3.01
C GLN A 463 -16.11 -28.46 2.65
N ALA A 464 -17.01 -28.37 3.61
CA ALA A 464 -18.38 -27.89 3.37
C ALA A 464 -18.37 -26.41 2.95
N LEU A 465 -17.53 -25.59 3.60
CA LEU A 465 -17.40 -24.17 3.29
C LEU A 465 -16.77 -23.96 1.90
N GLN A 466 -15.76 -24.76 1.56
CA GLN A 466 -15.11 -24.73 0.23
C GLN A 466 -16.12 -25.07 -0.86
N LYS A 467 -16.88 -26.16 -0.69
CA LYS A 467 -17.86 -26.62 -1.66
C LYS A 467 -18.95 -25.55 -1.91
N ALA A 468 -19.46 -24.96 -0.82
CA ALA A 468 -20.48 -23.92 -0.92
C ALA A 468 -19.94 -22.67 -1.63
N SER A 469 -18.70 -22.28 -1.33
CA SER A 469 -18.04 -21.13 -1.95
C SER A 469 -17.79 -21.37 -3.44
N GLU A 470 -17.29 -22.54 -3.80
CA GLU A 470 -17.04 -22.92 -5.20
C GLU A 470 -18.34 -22.84 -6.03
N ALA A 471 -19.44 -23.31 -5.46
CA ALA A 471 -20.75 -23.27 -6.12
C ALA A 471 -21.20 -21.81 -6.39
N ARG A 472 -21.00 -20.90 -5.40
CA ARG A 472 -21.33 -19.50 -5.58
C ARG A 472 -20.44 -18.82 -6.62
N LEU A 473 -19.13 -19.04 -6.54
CA LEU A 473 -18.13 -18.37 -7.39
C LEU A 473 -18.20 -18.86 -8.84
N GLN A 474 -18.46 -20.15 -9.07
CA GLN A 474 -18.54 -20.75 -10.38
C GLN A 474 -19.61 -20.05 -11.24
N ASN A 475 -20.70 -19.61 -10.63
CA ASN A 475 -21.82 -18.98 -11.32
C ASN A 475 -21.82 -17.45 -11.20
N ASN A 476 -20.76 -16.86 -10.64
CA ASN A 476 -20.68 -15.41 -10.42
C ASN A 476 -20.04 -14.72 -11.62
N LYS A 477 -20.89 -14.02 -12.39
CA LYS A 477 -20.45 -13.32 -13.61
C LYS A 477 -19.41 -12.22 -13.32
N ASN A 478 -19.55 -11.53 -12.21
CA ASN A 478 -18.61 -10.47 -11.83
C ASN A 478 -17.24 -11.06 -11.48
N TYR A 479 -17.21 -12.19 -10.78
CA TYR A 479 -15.97 -12.91 -10.47
C TYR A 479 -15.28 -13.38 -11.76
N GLN A 480 -16.04 -13.95 -12.69
CA GLN A 480 -15.52 -14.37 -14.00
C GLN A 480 -14.92 -13.18 -14.76
N LEU A 481 -15.59 -12.02 -14.71
CA LEU A 481 -15.13 -10.81 -15.40
C LEU A 481 -13.85 -10.26 -14.76
N ILE A 482 -13.72 -10.33 -13.42
CA ILE A 482 -12.48 -9.95 -12.73
C ILE A 482 -11.32 -10.83 -13.23
N GLN A 483 -11.51 -12.13 -13.32
CA GLN A 483 -10.49 -13.06 -13.80
C GLN A 483 -10.11 -12.76 -15.24
N GLU A 484 -11.10 -12.50 -16.07
CA GLU A 484 -10.89 -12.16 -17.49
C GLU A 484 -10.08 -10.87 -17.63
N SER A 485 -10.40 -9.85 -16.82
CA SER A 485 -9.66 -8.57 -16.84
C SER A 485 -8.21 -8.75 -16.36
N ALA A 486 -7.99 -9.60 -15.34
CA ALA A 486 -6.64 -9.90 -14.83
C ALA A 486 -5.80 -10.63 -15.88
N GLN A 487 -6.40 -11.60 -16.60
CA GLN A 487 -5.73 -12.31 -17.69
C GLN A 487 -5.41 -11.39 -18.85
N TRP A 488 -6.32 -10.46 -19.17
CA TRP A 488 -6.08 -9.47 -20.22
C TRP A 488 -4.91 -8.56 -19.85
N LYS A 489 -4.87 -8.12 -18.59
CA LYS A 489 -3.74 -7.30 -18.10
C LYS A 489 -2.42 -8.08 -18.22
N GLU A 490 -2.42 -9.36 -17.88
CA GLU A 490 -1.23 -10.22 -18.04
C GLU A 490 -0.73 -10.21 -19.49
N LYS A 491 -1.64 -10.33 -20.45
CA LYS A 491 -1.30 -10.29 -21.88
C LYS A 491 -0.66 -8.94 -22.26
N LEU A 492 -1.22 -7.83 -21.73
CA LEU A 492 -0.66 -6.49 -21.98
C LEU A 492 0.74 -6.36 -21.39
N ASP A 493 0.95 -6.84 -20.16
CA ASP A 493 2.24 -6.75 -19.46
C ASP A 493 3.32 -7.58 -20.18
N LYS A 494 2.92 -8.60 -20.95
CA LYS A 494 3.84 -9.47 -21.69
C LYS A 494 4.01 -9.04 -23.15
N GLU A 495 3.43 -7.92 -23.59
CA GLU A 495 3.65 -7.41 -24.94
C GLU A 495 5.12 -7.06 -25.14
N GLU A 496 5.73 -7.67 -26.14
CA GLU A 496 7.16 -7.50 -26.40
C GLU A 496 7.50 -6.16 -27.07
N SER A 497 6.57 -5.63 -27.88
CA SER A 497 6.84 -4.44 -28.68
C SER A 497 5.56 -3.72 -29.08
N ILE A 498 5.70 -2.46 -29.47
CA ILE A 498 4.58 -1.65 -29.96
C ILE A 498 5.04 -0.79 -31.13
N SER A 499 4.15 -0.60 -32.11
CA SER A 499 4.41 0.29 -33.24
C SER A 499 4.37 1.75 -32.80
N LEU A 500 5.30 2.55 -33.30
CA LEU A 500 5.37 4.00 -33.06
C LEU A 500 4.76 4.80 -34.21
N LYS A 501 4.22 4.13 -35.25
CA LYS A 501 3.44 4.79 -36.27
C LYS A 501 2.09 5.16 -35.69
N GLU A 502 1.76 6.47 -35.69
CA GLU A 502 0.57 6.99 -35.00
C GLU A 502 -0.71 6.22 -35.34
N SER A 503 -0.94 5.95 -36.65
CA SER A 503 -2.15 5.25 -37.07
C SER A 503 -2.25 3.82 -36.51
N LYS A 504 -1.13 3.09 -36.45
CA LYS A 504 -1.09 1.73 -35.88
C LYS A 504 -1.24 1.78 -34.36
N PHE A 505 -0.62 2.78 -33.73
CA PHE A 505 -0.73 2.99 -32.29
C PHE A 505 -2.19 3.28 -31.90
N ASP A 506 -2.86 4.17 -32.64
CA ASP A 506 -4.27 4.50 -32.43
C ASP A 506 -5.17 3.24 -32.55
N GLU A 507 -4.90 2.35 -33.51
CA GLU A 507 -5.65 1.10 -33.65
C GLU A 507 -5.50 0.22 -32.40
N VAL A 508 -4.27 0.10 -31.87
CA VAL A 508 -4.00 -0.67 -30.66
C VAL A 508 -4.76 -0.04 -29.47
N MET A 509 -4.67 1.28 -29.32
CA MET A 509 -5.35 1.99 -28.23
C MET A 509 -6.88 1.86 -28.32
N LYS A 510 -7.43 1.89 -29.54
CA LYS A 510 -8.86 1.70 -29.78
C LYS A 510 -9.32 0.30 -29.32
N LYS A 511 -8.53 -0.73 -29.63
CA LYS A 511 -8.82 -2.11 -29.20
C LYS A 511 -8.74 -2.23 -27.67
N ARG A 512 -7.71 -1.63 -27.05
CA ARG A 512 -7.56 -1.63 -25.59
C ARG A 512 -8.74 -0.92 -24.92
N LYS A 513 -9.16 0.21 -25.47
CA LYS A 513 -10.30 0.97 -24.96
C LYS A 513 -11.59 0.14 -24.99
N ALA A 514 -11.83 -0.60 -26.08
CA ALA A 514 -13.00 -1.48 -26.18
C ALA A 514 -13.01 -2.54 -25.09
N GLN A 515 -11.85 -3.13 -24.76
CA GLN A 515 -11.72 -4.10 -23.68
C GLN A 515 -11.97 -3.43 -22.31
N ILE A 516 -11.41 -2.24 -22.09
CA ILE A 516 -11.62 -1.49 -20.84
C ILE A 516 -13.11 -1.21 -20.64
N GLU A 517 -13.83 -0.81 -21.70
CA GLU A 517 -15.27 -0.56 -21.63
C GLU A 517 -16.05 -1.81 -21.20
N LYS A 518 -15.65 -2.99 -21.67
CA LYS A 518 -16.24 -4.27 -21.27
C LYS A 518 -16.11 -4.49 -19.75
N PHE A 519 -14.97 -4.11 -19.17
CA PHE A 519 -14.70 -4.31 -17.74
C PHE A 519 -15.29 -3.21 -16.85
N LYS A 520 -15.75 -2.09 -17.41
CA LYS A 520 -16.37 -0.98 -16.66
C LYS A 520 -17.64 -1.38 -15.90
N VAL A 521 -18.28 -2.47 -16.31
CA VAL A 521 -19.41 -3.05 -15.57
C VAL A 521 -19.03 -3.33 -14.12
N LEU A 522 -17.77 -3.68 -13.85
CA LEU A 522 -17.26 -3.94 -12.51
C LEU A 522 -17.31 -2.68 -11.62
N ASP A 523 -17.20 -1.48 -12.20
CA ASP A 523 -17.26 -0.22 -11.46
C ASP A 523 -18.65 0.01 -10.84
N LYS A 524 -19.68 -0.63 -11.40
CA LYS A 524 -21.07 -0.53 -10.94
C LYS A 524 -21.46 -1.67 -9.99
N PHE A 525 -20.55 -2.65 -9.80
CA PHE A 525 -20.82 -3.77 -8.91
C PHE A 525 -21.11 -3.25 -7.50
N ASN A 526 -22.16 -3.80 -6.88
CA ASN A 526 -22.52 -3.53 -5.50
C ASN A 526 -22.83 -4.87 -4.84
N ASN A 527 -22.13 -5.18 -3.77
CA ASN A 527 -22.26 -6.46 -3.09
C ASN A 527 -23.51 -6.56 -2.18
N GLY A 528 -24.27 -5.47 -2.07
CA GLY A 528 -25.49 -5.44 -1.25
C GLY A 528 -25.26 -5.29 0.25
N LEU A 529 -24.02 -5.24 0.69
CA LEU A 529 -23.67 -5.04 2.08
C LEU A 529 -23.87 -3.58 2.49
N LYS A 530 -24.28 -3.37 3.74
CA LYS A 530 -24.42 -2.04 4.33
C LYS A 530 -23.45 -1.92 5.49
N PHE A 531 -22.99 -0.71 5.76
CA PHE A 531 -21.92 -0.47 6.72
C PHE A 531 -22.37 0.55 7.76
N THR A 532 -22.10 0.25 9.04
CA THR A 532 -22.41 1.10 10.18
C THR A 532 -21.12 1.35 10.95
N LEU A 533 -20.83 2.62 11.23
CA LEU A 533 -19.67 3.00 12.05
C LEU A 533 -19.88 2.59 13.51
N ASN A 534 -18.79 2.37 14.24
CA ASN A 534 -18.82 2.25 15.68
C ASN A 534 -19.30 3.59 16.30
N PRO A 535 -19.92 3.58 17.47
CA PRO A 535 -20.48 4.81 18.06
C PRO A 535 -19.49 5.96 18.22
N ASP A 536 -18.24 5.66 18.61
CA ASP A 536 -17.20 6.69 18.76
C ASP A 536 -16.86 7.35 17.41
N GLU A 537 -16.84 6.56 16.34
CA GLU A 537 -16.58 7.07 14.99
C GLU A 537 -17.76 7.86 14.42
N MET A 538 -18.98 7.54 14.83
CA MET A 538 -20.18 8.33 14.46
C MET A 538 -20.05 9.77 14.99
N VAL A 539 -19.53 9.91 16.21
CA VAL A 539 -19.30 11.23 16.82
C VAL A 539 -18.20 11.98 16.04
N ARG A 540 -17.11 11.30 15.72
CA ARG A 540 -16.00 11.88 14.97
C ARG A 540 -16.44 12.33 13.57
N GLU A 541 -17.30 11.55 12.90
CA GLU A 541 -17.81 11.84 11.54
C GLU A 541 -18.47 13.22 11.48
N LYS A 542 -19.17 13.63 12.53
CA LYS A 542 -19.88 14.90 12.59
C LYS A 542 -18.93 16.11 12.67
N ASN A 543 -17.69 15.90 13.15
CA ASN A 543 -16.78 16.99 13.51
C ASN A 543 -15.47 16.99 12.71
N ASP A 544 -15.25 15.99 11.85
CA ASP A 544 -13.97 15.77 11.16
C ASP A 544 -14.25 15.48 9.68
N GLU A 545 -14.21 16.53 8.85
CA GLU A 545 -14.53 16.44 7.43
C GLU A 545 -13.57 15.48 6.68
N ALA A 546 -12.29 15.51 7.01
CA ALA A 546 -11.29 14.63 6.37
C ALA A 546 -11.58 13.17 6.70
N PHE A 547 -11.91 12.88 7.95
CA PHE A 547 -12.32 11.54 8.40
C PHE A 547 -13.59 11.07 7.68
N THR A 548 -14.57 11.96 7.55
CA THR A 548 -15.84 11.67 6.84
C THR A 548 -15.57 11.29 5.40
N LYS A 549 -14.73 12.05 4.71
CA LYS A 549 -14.37 11.80 3.31
C LYS A 549 -13.64 10.47 3.15
N LYS A 550 -12.69 10.19 4.03
CA LYS A 550 -11.97 8.90 4.07
C LYS A 550 -12.94 7.74 4.29
N THR A 551 -13.85 7.89 5.23
CA THR A 551 -14.87 6.87 5.56
C THR A 551 -15.78 6.60 4.37
N GLN A 552 -16.23 7.65 3.69
CA GLN A 552 -17.09 7.52 2.50
C GLN A 552 -16.35 6.77 1.38
N ASN A 553 -15.07 7.07 1.15
CA ASN A 553 -14.26 6.36 0.17
C ASN A 553 -14.07 4.90 0.55
N TRP A 554 -13.79 4.63 1.82
CA TRP A 554 -13.60 3.27 2.33
C TRP A 554 -14.88 2.45 2.16
N THR A 555 -16.03 2.96 2.63
CA THR A 555 -17.31 2.24 2.51
C THR A 555 -17.72 2.03 1.05
N LYS A 556 -17.45 3.00 0.19
CA LYS A 556 -17.71 2.86 -1.25
C LYS A 556 -16.89 1.70 -1.85
N ASN A 557 -15.61 1.60 -1.46
CA ASN A 557 -14.74 0.52 -1.91
C ASN A 557 -15.23 -0.82 -1.34
N LEU A 558 -15.65 -0.86 -0.08
CA LEU A 558 -16.19 -2.07 0.56
C LEU A 558 -17.48 -2.54 -0.12
N GLN A 559 -18.32 -1.62 -0.59
CA GLN A 559 -19.56 -1.95 -1.32
C GLN A 559 -19.28 -2.59 -2.68
N ARG A 560 -18.09 -2.35 -3.24
CA ARG A 560 -17.65 -2.91 -4.52
C ARG A 560 -16.79 -4.16 -4.36
N ASP A 561 -16.60 -4.60 -3.12
CA ASP A 561 -15.65 -5.66 -2.79
C ASP A 561 -16.35 -7.03 -2.84
N LEU A 562 -16.10 -7.76 -3.92
CA LEU A 562 -16.66 -9.09 -4.14
C LEU A 562 -16.02 -10.11 -3.17
N TYR A 563 -14.76 -9.88 -2.77
CA TYR A 563 -14.05 -10.75 -1.83
C TYR A 563 -14.64 -10.62 -0.43
N LEU A 564 -15.01 -9.40 -0.04
CA LEU A 564 -15.70 -9.16 1.24
C LEU A 564 -17.09 -9.83 1.23
N GLN A 565 -17.81 -9.75 0.11
CA GLN A 565 -19.11 -10.44 -0.03
C GLN A 565 -18.93 -11.94 0.22
N GLU A 566 -17.91 -12.55 -0.38
CA GLU A 566 -17.66 -13.98 -0.19
C GLU A 566 -17.21 -14.29 1.25
N ALA A 567 -16.40 -13.41 1.87
CA ALA A 567 -16.02 -13.56 3.28
C ALA A 567 -17.26 -13.57 4.19
N VAL A 568 -18.24 -12.71 3.92
CA VAL A 568 -19.51 -12.68 4.67
C VAL A 568 -20.29 -13.98 4.44
N ASN A 569 -20.34 -14.48 3.20
CA ASN A 569 -21.01 -15.76 2.89
C ASN A 569 -20.36 -16.92 3.66
N VAL A 570 -19.02 -16.96 3.69
CA VAL A 570 -18.26 -18.01 4.36
C VAL A 570 -18.50 -17.94 5.88
N ILE A 571 -18.34 -16.75 6.48
CA ILE A 571 -18.47 -16.61 7.94
C ILE A 571 -19.90 -16.91 8.40
N SER A 572 -20.90 -16.61 7.58
CA SER A 572 -22.29 -16.94 7.92
C SER A 572 -22.53 -18.45 7.95
N GLY A 573 -21.70 -19.23 7.26
CA GLY A 573 -21.76 -20.70 7.26
C GLY A 573 -20.95 -21.35 8.37
N MET A 574 -20.15 -20.59 9.10
CA MET A 574 -19.35 -21.09 10.23
C MET A 574 -20.25 -21.08 11.48
N LYS A 575 -20.52 -22.24 12.07
CA LYS A 575 -21.39 -22.39 13.25
C LYS A 575 -20.59 -22.83 14.48
#